data_889b5c6cd9184b09a56169506d77f7d7
#
_entry.id   889b5c6cd9184b09a56169506d77f7d7
#
_cell.length_a   1.000
_cell.length_b   1.000
_cell.length_c   1.000
_cell.angle_alpha   90.00
_cell.angle_beta   90.00
_cell.angle_gamma   90.00
#
_symmetry.space_group_name_H-M   'P 1'
#
loop_
_entity.id
_entity.type
_entity.pdbx_description
1 polymer ?
#
loop_
_entity_poly.entity_id
_entity_poly.type
_entity_poly.pdbx_seq_one_letter_code
_entity_poly.pdbx_strand_id
1 'polypeptide(L)'
;MLAEETGVVADTLDKLLIEHRLTRPPGTRFDLPAGTTVIVDEAGMLPTAKLAELARLADVRGWRIALVGDPLQFSAVGRGGMFGLLVDTFGAIELERVHRFDNEWERDASLRLRRGDVTVADLYEQHGRLHGGTVTQMERQAVAKWWELRSGGKAALLMTPTNEAAERLNARCQHTRTRHGELDTSGPSTTAGAHRIFAGDEIATRHNDRRLVTDRGVTVKNRAVWTIDQIHPNGSLVATGKSGTVTLPGDYVAEHVDLAYARTGMGGQGRTVKGGVLFADRATDLRNLYVPMTRGTNTNEAFLATVGEETALDVFVRSTGSINPPTPVDTN
;
A
#
# COMPACT_ATOMS: atom_id res chain seq x y z
N MET A 1 12.84 1.18 -3.20
CA MET A 1 13.24 0.29 -2.09
C MET A 1 14.28 -0.75 -2.54
N LEU A 2 13.97 -1.78 -3.33
CA LEU A 2 14.97 -2.80 -3.71
C LEU A 2 16.23 -2.20 -4.37
N ALA A 3 16.07 -1.27 -5.32
CA ALA A 3 17.20 -0.60 -5.98
C ALA A 3 18.04 0.28 -5.03
N GLU A 4 17.41 0.89 -4.03
CA GLU A 4 18.09 1.76 -3.05
C GLU A 4 18.88 0.94 -2.03
N GLU A 5 18.37 -0.24 -1.65
CA GLU A 5 18.98 -1.10 -0.63
C GLU A 5 20.05 -2.04 -1.22
N THR A 6 19.89 -2.48 -2.45
CA THR A 6 20.78 -3.47 -3.07
C THR A 6 21.75 -2.90 -4.10
N GLY A 7 21.57 -1.65 -4.52
CA GLY A 7 22.33 -1.04 -5.61
C GLY A 7 22.08 -1.67 -7.00
N VAL A 8 21.10 -2.60 -7.09
CA VAL A 8 20.74 -3.28 -8.33
C VAL A 8 19.76 -2.43 -9.12
N VAL A 9 19.85 -2.48 -10.44
CA VAL A 9 18.89 -1.82 -11.34
C VAL A 9 17.51 -2.42 -11.16
N ALA A 10 16.54 -1.64 -10.67
CA ALA A 10 15.15 -2.07 -10.54
C ALA A 10 14.23 -1.15 -11.35
N ASP A 11 13.21 -1.75 -11.98
CA ASP A 11 12.13 -1.05 -12.69
C ASP A 11 10.84 -1.87 -12.59
N THR A 12 9.74 -1.35 -13.11
CA THR A 12 8.48 -2.08 -13.13
C THR A 12 8.51 -3.19 -14.19
N LEU A 13 7.84 -4.32 -13.90
CA LEU A 13 7.68 -5.40 -14.87
C LEU A 13 7.01 -4.89 -16.16
N ASP A 14 6.01 -4.02 -16.05
CA ASP A 14 5.36 -3.41 -17.22
C ASP A 14 6.37 -2.71 -18.14
N LYS A 15 7.36 -2.03 -17.58
CA LYS A 15 8.37 -1.34 -18.36
C LYS A 15 9.28 -2.34 -19.08
N LEU A 16 9.72 -3.38 -18.40
CA LEU A 16 10.51 -4.46 -19.02
C LEU A 16 9.74 -5.07 -20.21
N LEU A 17 8.49 -5.48 -20.00
CA LEU A 17 7.66 -6.11 -21.04
C LEU A 17 7.42 -5.16 -22.23
N ILE A 18 7.12 -3.88 -21.97
CA ILE A 18 6.93 -2.88 -23.04
C ILE A 18 8.21 -2.70 -23.86
N GLU A 19 9.38 -2.61 -23.27
CA GLU A 19 10.64 -2.45 -23.99
C GLU A 19 10.91 -3.61 -24.96
N HIS A 20 10.50 -4.82 -24.58
CA HIS A 20 10.66 -6.01 -25.42
C HIS A 20 9.51 -6.24 -26.43
N ARG A 21 8.39 -5.51 -26.32
CA ARG A 21 7.32 -5.51 -27.35
C ARG A 21 7.57 -4.51 -28.47
N LEU A 22 8.45 -3.54 -28.27
CA LEU A 22 8.75 -2.53 -29.28
C LEU A 22 9.51 -3.14 -30.46
N THR A 23 9.29 -2.61 -31.67
CA THR A 23 9.97 -3.02 -32.87
C THR A 23 11.46 -2.59 -32.96
N ARG A 24 11.84 -1.65 -32.05
CA ARG A 24 13.24 -1.24 -31.87
C ARG A 24 13.93 -2.11 -30.81
N PRO A 25 15.27 -2.20 -30.81
CA PRO A 25 16.00 -2.84 -29.70
C PRO A 25 15.60 -2.22 -28.32
N PRO A 26 15.53 -3.04 -27.27
CA PRO A 26 15.28 -2.52 -25.95
C PRO A 26 16.40 -1.56 -25.53
N GLY A 27 16.05 -0.58 -24.69
CA GLY A 27 17.07 0.31 -24.13
C GLY A 27 18.12 -0.49 -23.35
N THR A 28 19.36 0.00 -23.30
CA THR A 28 20.52 -0.69 -22.70
C THR A 28 20.27 -1.23 -21.30
N ARG A 29 19.42 -0.54 -20.52
CA ARG A 29 18.99 -0.96 -19.17
C ARG A 29 18.15 -2.23 -19.18
N PHE A 30 17.47 -2.53 -20.25
CA PHE A 30 16.52 -3.65 -20.41
C PHE A 30 17.04 -4.74 -21.36
N ASP A 31 18.19 -4.50 -22.03
CA ASP A 31 18.85 -5.49 -22.85
C ASP A 31 19.75 -6.39 -21.99
N LEU A 32 19.09 -7.28 -21.28
CA LEU A 32 19.74 -8.17 -20.31
C LEU A 32 20.36 -9.37 -21.04
N PRO A 33 21.60 -9.74 -20.71
CA PRO A 33 22.27 -10.90 -21.32
C PRO A 33 21.60 -12.23 -20.95
N ALA A 34 21.81 -13.26 -21.77
CA ALA A 34 21.40 -14.61 -21.43
C ALA A 34 22.06 -15.07 -20.11
N GLY A 35 21.33 -15.88 -19.33
CA GLY A 35 21.76 -16.32 -18.00
C GLY A 35 21.44 -15.33 -16.87
N THR A 36 20.92 -14.12 -17.18
CA THR A 36 20.45 -13.17 -16.15
C THR A 36 19.34 -13.78 -15.30
N THR A 37 19.37 -13.52 -13.99
CA THR A 37 18.25 -13.82 -13.10
C THR A 37 17.41 -12.55 -12.90
N VAL A 38 16.17 -12.59 -13.36
CA VAL A 38 15.18 -11.54 -13.15
C VAL A 38 14.45 -11.83 -11.85
N ILE A 39 14.67 -11.00 -10.84
CA ILE A 39 13.97 -11.09 -9.54
C ILE A 39 12.69 -10.26 -9.62
N VAL A 40 11.55 -10.90 -9.37
CA VAL A 40 10.23 -10.28 -9.34
C VAL A 40 9.77 -10.18 -7.90
N ASP A 41 9.82 -8.98 -7.36
CA ASP A 41 9.35 -8.69 -6.01
C ASP A 41 7.83 -8.46 -5.99
N GLU A 42 7.18 -8.74 -4.84
CA GLU A 42 5.73 -8.67 -4.66
C GLU A 42 4.97 -9.52 -5.72
N ALA A 43 5.51 -10.70 -6.03
CA ALA A 43 4.99 -11.57 -7.10
C ALA A 43 3.52 -11.99 -6.91
N GLY A 44 3.01 -12.00 -5.68
CA GLY A 44 1.59 -12.23 -5.36
C GLY A 44 0.66 -11.21 -6.02
N MET A 45 1.14 -10.01 -6.32
CA MET A 45 0.38 -8.94 -6.97
C MET A 45 0.40 -8.99 -8.50
N LEU A 46 1.07 -9.97 -9.12
CA LEU A 46 1.13 -10.07 -10.57
C LEU A 46 -0.12 -10.74 -11.15
N PRO A 47 -0.76 -10.12 -12.16
CA PRO A 47 -1.75 -10.80 -12.98
C PRO A 47 -1.13 -12.00 -13.70
N THR A 48 -1.86 -13.12 -13.78
CA THR A 48 -1.43 -14.35 -14.43
C THR A 48 -0.93 -14.11 -15.87
N ALA A 49 -1.61 -13.23 -16.63
CA ALA A 49 -1.22 -12.90 -18.01
C ALA A 49 0.17 -12.26 -18.09
N LYS A 50 0.52 -11.36 -17.15
CA LYS A 50 1.84 -10.72 -17.10
C LYS A 50 2.93 -11.70 -16.70
N LEU A 51 2.65 -12.61 -15.78
CA LEU A 51 3.59 -13.66 -15.40
C LEU A 51 3.85 -14.60 -16.59
N ALA A 52 2.81 -15.00 -17.32
CA ALA A 52 2.94 -15.83 -18.51
C ALA A 52 3.72 -15.13 -19.63
N GLU A 53 3.57 -13.83 -19.78
CA GLU A 53 4.34 -13.04 -20.74
C GLU A 53 5.83 -12.96 -20.35
N LEU A 54 6.10 -12.69 -19.07
CA LEU A 54 7.48 -12.71 -18.56
C LEU A 54 8.12 -14.09 -18.74
N ALA A 55 7.40 -15.18 -18.49
CA ALA A 55 7.91 -16.53 -18.67
C ALA A 55 8.31 -16.81 -20.12
N ARG A 56 7.45 -16.45 -21.09
CA ARG A 56 7.78 -16.59 -22.53
C ARG A 56 8.98 -15.73 -22.93
N LEU A 57 9.06 -14.50 -22.44
CA LEU A 57 10.19 -13.61 -22.70
C LEU A 57 11.48 -14.18 -22.13
N ALA A 58 11.43 -14.69 -20.90
CA ALA A 58 12.57 -15.29 -20.22
C ALA A 58 13.10 -16.54 -20.97
N ASP A 59 12.19 -17.39 -21.45
CA ASP A 59 12.52 -18.56 -22.25
C ASP A 59 13.26 -18.16 -23.54
N VAL A 60 12.72 -17.21 -24.31
CA VAL A 60 13.33 -16.70 -25.54
C VAL A 60 14.70 -16.05 -25.30
N ARG A 61 14.87 -15.36 -24.17
CA ARG A 61 16.10 -14.62 -23.85
C ARG A 61 17.12 -15.44 -23.03
N GLY A 62 16.78 -16.65 -22.62
CA GLY A 62 17.62 -17.49 -21.78
C GLY A 62 17.79 -16.93 -20.37
N TRP A 63 16.75 -16.28 -19.81
CA TRP A 63 16.76 -15.75 -18.45
C TRP A 63 16.19 -16.75 -17.45
N ARG A 64 16.57 -16.58 -16.20
CA ARG A 64 15.96 -17.25 -15.04
C ARG A 64 15.01 -16.28 -14.35
N ILE A 65 13.91 -16.77 -13.81
CA ILE A 65 12.95 -15.97 -13.03
C ILE A 65 13.02 -16.45 -11.58
N ALA A 66 13.20 -15.51 -10.65
CA ALA A 66 13.03 -15.72 -9.22
C ALA A 66 11.85 -14.90 -8.75
N LEU A 67 10.79 -15.57 -8.28
CA LEU A 67 9.60 -14.94 -7.74
C LEU A 67 9.75 -14.77 -6.23
N VAL A 68 9.58 -13.56 -5.73
CA VAL A 68 9.65 -13.22 -4.31
C VAL A 68 8.32 -12.57 -3.92
N GLY A 69 7.76 -12.97 -2.78
CA GLY A 69 6.50 -12.41 -2.32
C GLY A 69 5.88 -13.21 -1.18
N ASP A 70 4.72 -12.78 -0.74
CA ASP A 70 3.91 -13.46 0.26
C ASP A 70 2.53 -13.81 -0.35
N PRO A 71 2.21 -15.10 -0.55
CA PRO A 71 0.93 -15.50 -1.15
C PRO A 71 -0.28 -15.15 -0.27
N LEU A 72 -0.07 -14.88 1.02
CA LEU A 72 -1.11 -14.51 1.98
C LEU A 72 -1.34 -13.00 2.10
N GLN A 73 -0.49 -12.18 1.46
CA GLN A 73 -0.74 -10.75 1.28
C GLN A 73 -1.72 -10.49 0.11
N PHE A 74 -1.92 -9.22 -0.27
CA PHE A 74 -2.83 -8.88 -1.37
C PHE A 74 -2.42 -9.55 -2.68
N SER A 75 -3.40 -10.13 -3.36
CA SER A 75 -3.24 -10.68 -4.70
C SER A 75 -3.51 -9.62 -5.78
N ALA A 76 -3.22 -9.97 -7.03
CA ALA A 76 -3.47 -9.11 -8.19
C ALA A 76 -4.94 -8.67 -8.28
N VAL A 77 -5.16 -7.45 -8.73
CA VAL A 77 -6.48 -6.99 -9.15
C VAL A 77 -6.83 -7.68 -10.47
N GLY A 78 -7.90 -8.48 -10.49
CA GLY A 78 -8.30 -9.31 -11.62
C GLY A 78 -7.85 -10.77 -11.49
N ARG A 79 -7.65 -11.47 -12.60
CA ARG A 79 -7.19 -12.87 -12.59
C ARG A 79 -5.75 -12.96 -12.09
N GLY A 80 -5.57 -13.36 -10.85
CA GLY A 80 -4.29 -13.55 -10.15
C GLY A 80 -4.21 -14.93 -9.51
N GLY A 81 -3.33 -15.09 -8.51
CA GLY A 81 -3.20 -16.32 -7.72
C GLY A 81 -2.18 -17.32 -8.26
N MET A 82 -1.58 -17.06 -9.42
CA MET A 82 -0.57 -17.96 -10.01
C MET A 82 0.64 -18.13 -9.09
N PHE A 83 1.07 -17.06 -8.39
CA PHE A 83 2.18 -17.15 -7.44
C PHE A 83 1.87 -18.13 -6.30
N GLY A 84 0.68 -18.04 -5.70
CA GLY A 84 0.23 -18.98 -4.67
C GLY A 84 0.17 -20.43 -5.20
N LEU A 85 -0.42 -20.60 -6.40
CA LEU A 85 -0.49 -21.93 -7.05
C LEU A 85 0.91 -22.53 -7.28
N LEU A 86 1.89 -21.72 -7.71
CA LEU A 86 3.27 -22.19 -7.90
C LEU A 86 3.91 -22.59 -6.56
N VAL A 87 3.69 -21.81 -5.50
CA VAL A 87 4.15 -22.15 -4.15
C VAL A 87 3.53 -23.45 -3.67
N ASP A 88 2.22 -23.62 -3.83
CA ASP A 88 1.50 -24.84 -3.40
C ASP A 88 1.91 -26.08 -4.19
N THR A 89 2.23 -25.91 -5.49
CA THR A 89 2.56 -27.04 -6.38
C THR A 89 4.01 -27.47 -6.27
N PHE A 90 4.94 -26.51 -6.19
CA PHE A 90 6.38 -26.78 -6.29
C PHE A 90 7.13 -26.53 -4.99
N GLY A 91 6.47 -25.97 -3.98
CA GLY A 91 7.10 -25.49 -2.76
C GLY A 91 7.84 -24.16 -2.96
N ALA A 92 8.29 -23.59 -1.87
CA ALA A 92 9.09 -22.36 -1.85
C ALA A 92 10.06 -22.37 -0.66
N ILE A 93 11.13 -21.62 -0.77
CA ILE A 93 11.99 -21.31 0.39
C ILE A 93 11.30 -20.20 1.17
N GLU A 94 10.93 -20.48 2.42
CA GLU A 94 10.34 -19.47 3.31
C GLU A 94 11.42 -18.76 4.12
N LEU A 95 11.30 -17.42 4.23
CA LEU A 95 12.07 -16.61 5.13
C LEU A 95 11.38 -16.61 6.50
N GLU A 96 11.92 -17.37 7.45
CA GLU A 96 11.30 -17.60 8.76
C GLU A 96 11.42 -16.42 9.73
N ARG A 97 12.44 -15.57 9.56
CA ARG A 97 12.69 -14.47 10.50
C ARG A 97 11.99 -13.19 10.09
N VAL A 98 11.11 -12.71 10.95
CA VAL A 98 10.48 -11.39 10.82
C VAL A 98 11.30 -10.37 11.61
N HIS A 99 11.95 -9.45 10.90
CA HIS A 99 12.81 -8.41 11.53
C HIS A 99 12.09 -7.08 11.76
N ARG A 100 10.82 -6.98 11.39
CA ARG A 100 10.09 -5.70 11.34
C ARG A 100 9.73 -5.15 12.70
N PHE A 101 9.34 -5.99 13.66
CA PHE A 101 8.73 -5.56 14.92
C PHE A 101 9.76 -5.29 16.01
N ASP A 102 9.57 -4.17 16.72
CA ASP A 102 10.31 -3.85 17.93
C ASP A 102 9.84 -4.73 19.12
N ASN A 103 8.56 -5.14 19.13
CA ASN A 103 7.94 -6.00 20.14
C ASN A 103 8.02 -7.48 19.73
N GLU A 104 8.58 -8.31 20.61
CA GLU A 104 8.75 -9.75 20.35
C GLU A 104 7.42 -10.48 20.24
N TRP A 105 6.46 -10.20 21.15
CA TRP A 105 5.13 -10.79 21.11
C TRP A 105 4.40 -10.52 19.79
N GLU A 106 4.54 -9.30 19.24
CA GLU A 106 3.86 -8.88 18.00
C GLU A 106 4.48 -9.56 16.78
N ARG A 107 5.77 -9.88 16.84
CA ARG A 107 6.46 -10.68 15.82
C ARG A 107 5.82 -12.06 15.69
N ASP A 108 5.67 -12.77 16.82
CA ASP A 108 5.09 -14.11 16.86
C ASP A 108 3.59 -14.09 16.52
N ALA A 109 2.86 -13.10 17.06
CA ALA A 109 1.46 -12.88 16.76
C ALA A 109 1.22 -12.64 15.27
N SER A 110 2.10 -11.89 14.61
CA SER A 110 1.98 -11.61 13.16
C SER A 110 2.11 -12.86 12.29
N LEU A 111 2.99 -13.79 12.66
CA LEU A 111 3.13 -15.07 11.95
C LEU A 111 1.91 -15.97 12.13
N ARG A 112 1.30 -15.96 13.32
CA ARG A 112 0.06 -16.69 13.60
C ARG A 112 -1.13 -16.05 12.88
N LEU A 113 -1.23 -14.72 12.92
CA LEU A 113 -2.26 -13.97 12.19
C LEU A 113 -2.19 -14.25 10.68
N ARG A 114 -0.98 -14.27 10.11
CA ARG A 114 -0.75 -14.61 8.70
C ARG A 114 -1.38 -15.94 8.31
N ARG A 115 -1.35 -16.93 9.21
CA ARG A 115 -1.91 -18.28 8.99
C ARG A 115 -3.40 -18.39 9.30
N GLY A 116 -4.06 -17.31 9.70
CA GLY A 116 -5.46 -17.30 10.08
C GLY A 116 -5.73 -17.91 11.47
N ASP A 117 -4.74 -17.95 12.36
CA ASP A 117 -4.92 -18.40 13.73
C ASP A 117 -5.75 -17.38 14.52
N VAL A 118 -7.03 -17.68 14.72
CA VAL A 118 -7.98 -16.79 15.40
C VAL A 118 -7.62 -16.55 16.88
N THR A 119 -6.89 -17.48 17.52
CA THR A 119 -6.53 -17.35 18.94
C THR A 119 -5.52 -16.25 19.21
N VAL A 120 -4.91 -15.69 18.16
CA VAL A 120 -4.02 -14.54 18.26
C VAL A 120 -4.76 -13.25 18.67
N ALA A 121 -6.08 -13.22 18.49
CA ALA A 121 -6.93 -12.07 18.84
C ALA A 121 -6.81 -11.71 20.33
N ASP A 122 -6.77 -12.72 21.22
CA ASP A 122 -6.60 -12.52 22.65
C ASP A 122 -5.30 -11.80 23.00
N LEU A 123 -4.22 -12.07 22.27
CA LEU A 123 -2.93 -11.38 22.46
C LEU A 123 -3.02 -9.91 22.08
N TYR A 124 -3.65 -9.59 20.93
CA TYR A 124 -3.84 -8.20 20.52
C TYR A 124 -4.75 -7.45 21.50
N GLU A 125 -5.81 -8.09 22.03
CA GLU A 125 -6.67 -7.51 23.04
C GLU A 125 -5.94 -7.25 24.37
N GLN A 126 -5.20 -8.25 24.90
CA GLN A 126 -4.40 -8.14 26.12
C GLN A 126 -3.38 -7.00 26.05
N HIS A 127 -2.84 -6.73 24.86
CA HIS A 127 -1.91 -5.62 24.63
C HIS A 127 -2.61 -4.30 24.28
N GLY A 128 -3.94 -4.22 24.38
CA GLY A 128 -4.72 -3.01 24.13
C GLY A 128 -4.65 -2.53 22.67
N ARG A 129 -4.56 -3.48 21.72
CA ARG A 129 -4.42 -3.16 20.29
C ARG A 129 -5.74 -3.22 19.52
N LEU A 130 -6.82 -3.66 20.17
CA LEU A 130 -8.15 -3.77 19.57
C LEU A 130 -9.09 -2.75 20.20
N HIS A 131 -9.77 -1.96 19.37
CA HIS A 131 -10.73 -0.97 19.78
C HIS A 131 -12.04 -1.22 19.03
N GLY A 132 -13.17 -1.24 19.76
CA GLY A 132 -14.49 -1.51 19.20
C GLY A 132 -15.49 -0.40 19.44
N GLY A 133 -16.41 -0.20 18.51
CA GLY A 133 -17.47 0.77 18.62
C GLY A 133 -18.15 1.05 17.29
N THR A 134 -19.01 2.08 17.26
CA THR A 134 -19.67 2.46 15.99
C THR A 134 -18.66 2.92 14.94
N VAL A 135 -19.05 2.84 13.66
CA VAL A 135 -18.23 3.32 12.52
C VAL A 135 -17.67 4.72 12.79
N THR A 136 -18.56 5.66 13.19
CA THR A 136 -18.16 7.05 13.43
C THR A 136 -17.18 7.19 14.60
N GLN A 137 -17.36 6.40 15.67
CA GLN A 137 -16.42 6.40 16.82
C GLN A 137 -15.06 5.86 16.42
N MET A 138 -15.03 4.74 15.68
CA MET A 138 -13.78 4.09 15.29
C MET A 138 -13.02 4.92 14.25
N GLU A 139 -13.68 5.55 13.28
CA GLU A 139 -13.03 6.51 12.38
C GLU A 139 -12.38 7.67 13.15
N ARG A 140 -13.09 8.23 14.13
CA ARG A 140 -12.57 9.34 14.96
C ARG A 140 -11.37 8.90 15.80
N GLN A 141 -11.43 7.73 16.44
CA GLN A 141 -10.34 7.20 17.26
C GLN A 141 -9.13 6.81 16.40
N ALA A 142 -9.33 6.18 15.24
CA ALA A 142 -8.26 5.87 14.31
C ALA A 142 -7.51 7.12 13.85
N VAL A 143 -8.24 8.20 13.51
CA VAL A 143 -7.64 9.50 13.15
C VAL A 143 -6.94 10.13 14.35
N ALA A 144 -7.51 10.04 15.56
CA ALA A 144 -6.87 10.55 16.78
C ALA A 144 -5.55 9.81 17.07
N LYS A 145 -5.52 8.48 16.90
CA LYS A 145 -4.29 7.70 17.05
C LYS A 145 -3.25 8.01 15.98
N TRP A 146 -3.67 8.14 14.74
CA TRP A 146 -2.79 8.58 13.65
C TRP A 146 -2.18 9.95 13.95
N TRP A 147 -3.00 10.90 14.47
CA TRP A 147 -2.54 12.23 14.86
C TRP A 147 -1.57 12.19 16.04
N GLU A 148 -1.86 11.43 17.08
CA GLU A 148 -0.98 11.22 18.24
C GLU A 148 0.43 10.77 17.79
N LEU A 149 0.49 9.76 16.94
CA LEU A 149 1.74 9.25 16.40
C LEU A 149 2.50 10.32 15.61
N ARG A 150 1.79 11.00 14.71
CA ARG A 150 2.36 12.03 13.84
C ARG A 150 2.87 13.23 14.63
N SER A 151 2.07 13.79 15.53
CA SER A 151 2.45 14.93 16.37
C SER A 151 3.58 14.60 17.34
N GLY A 152 3.70 13.33 17.73
CA GLY A 152 4.84 12.78 18.47
C GLY A 152 6.08 12.49 17.60
N GLY A 153 6.13 12.95 16.35
CA GLY A 153 7.27 12.78 15.43
C GLY A 153 7.45 11.35 14.89
N LYS A 154 6.46 10.47 15.05
CA LYS A 154 6.52 9.11 14.53
C LYS A 154 5.85 9.02 13.15
N ALA A 155 6.50 8.34 12.21
CA ALA A 155 5.85 8.00 10.96
C ALA A 155 4.67 7.06 11.22
N ALA A 156 3.47 7.47 10.81
CA ALA A 156 2.23 6.72 10.97
C ALA A 156 1.58 6.42 9.61
N LEU A 157 0.95 5.26 9.50
CA LEU A 157 0.21 4.83 8.32
C LEU A 157 -1.22 4.44 8.73
N LEU A 158 -2.20 5.23 8.28
CA LEU A 158 -3.62 4.94 8.47
C LEU A 158 -4.15 4.17 7.27
N MET A 159 -4.72 3.00 7.53
CA MET A 159 -5.21 2.09 6.49
C MET A 159 -6.63 1.64 6.75
N THR A 160 -7.31 1.29 5.66
CA THR A 160 -8.70 0.82 5.67
C THR A 160 -8.95 -0.13 4.49
N PRO A 161 -9.97 -1.01 4.54
CA PRO A 161 -10.26 -1.95 3.46
C PRO A 161 -10.73 -1.29 2.16
N THR A 162 -11.48 -0.19 2.23
CA THR A 162 -12.18 0.39 1.06
C THR A 162 -11.73 1.80 0.72
N ASN A 163 -11.90 2.20 -0.55
CA ASN A 163 -11.60 3.56 -1.00
C ASN A 163 -12.56 4.59 -0.37
N GLU A 164 -13.83 4.24 -0.19
CA GLU A 164 -14.84 5.12 0.41
C GLU A 164 -14.48 5.44 1.87
N ALA A 165 -14.02 4.44 2.63
CA ALA A 165 -13.53 4.68 3.99
C ALA A 165 -12.23 5.49 3.99
N ALA A 166 -11.32 5.25 3.05
CA ALA A 166 -10.10 6.04 2.90
C ALA A 166 -10.42 7.51 2.60
N GLU A 167 -11.41 7.78 1.76
CA GLU A 167 -11.87 9.13 1.43
C GLU A 167 -12.41 9.86 2.67
N ARG A 168 -13.31 9.21 3.44
CA ARG A 168 -13.82 9.77 4.70
C ARG A 168 -12.71 10.04 5.73
N LEU A 169 -11.78 9.10 5.88
CA LEU A 169 -10.64 9.24 6.79
C LEU A 169 -9.69 10.36 6.34
N ASN A 170 -9.45 10.51 5.04
CA ASN A 170 -8.66 11.60 4.48
C ASN A 170 -9.24 12.97 4.83
N ALA A 171 -10.57 13.15 4.66
CA ALA A 171 -11.25 14.37 5.06
C ALA A 171 -11.11 14.66 6.56
N ARG A 172 -11.23 13.64 7.41
CA ARG A 172 -11.07 13.77 8.86
C ARG A 172 -9.63 14.10 9.24
N CYS A 173 -8.64 13.50 8.61
CA CYS A 173 -7.22 13.79 8.84
C CYS A 173 -6.89 15.25 8.45
N GLN A 174 -7.34 15.69 7.28
CA GLN A 174 -7.19 17.08 6.84
C GLN A 174 -7.81 18.06 7.84
N HIS A 175 -9.06 17.80 8.25
CA HIS A 175 -9.75 18.61 9.25
C HIS A 175 -8.98 18.64 10.59
N THR A 176 -8.44 17.50 11.03
CA THR A 176 -7.63 17.43 12.26
C THR A 176 -6.38 18.29 12.15
N ARG A 177 -5.65 18.23 11.04
CA ARG A 177 -4.47 19.06 10.79
C ARG A 177 -4.80 20.56 10.77
N THR A 178 -5.93 20.92 10.14
CA THR A 178 -6.42 22.31 10.12
C THR A 178 -6.72 22.80 11.54
N ARG A 179 -7.44 22.00 12.35
CA ARG A 179 -7.76 22.37 13.75
C ARG A 179 -6.53 22.56 14.63
N HIS A 180 -5.45 21.86 14.33
CA HIS A 180 -4.17 21.99 15.07
C HIS A 180 -3.20 22.99 14.43
N GLY A 181 -3.64 23.76 13.43
CA GLY A 181 -2.85 24.83 12.82
C GLY A 181 -1.72 24.37 11.90
N GLU A 182 -1.70 23.07 11.48
CA GLU A 182 -0.70 22.58 10.52
C GLU A 182 -1.04 22.89 9.06
N LEU A 183 -2.31 23.21 8.76
CA LEU A 183 -2.78 23.59 7.43
C LEU A 183 -3.45 24.95 7.47
N ASP A 184 -2.99 25.86 6.64
CA ASP A 184 -3.67 27.13 6.38
C ASP A 184 -4.70 26.96 5.25
N THR A 185 -5.97 26.94 5.62
CA THR A 185 -7.09 26.81 4.70
C THR A 185 -7.60 28.16 4.17
N SER A 186 -7.02 29.29 4.60
CA SER A 186 -7.32 30.64 4.09
C SER A 186 -6.56 30.96 2.81
N GLY A 187 -5.48 30.25 2.53
CA GLY A 187 -4.63 30.40 1.36
C GLY A 187 -5.21 29.84 0.05
N PRO A 188 -4.42 29.90 -1.03
CA PRO A 188 -4.79 29.31 -2.32
C PRO A 188 -5.14 27.81 -2.20
N SER A 189 -6.18 27.39 -2.91
CA SER A 189 -6.65 26.02 -2.92
C SER A 189 -7.09 25.58 -4.31
N THR A 190 -7.09 24.28 -4.56
CA THR A 190 -7.69 23.67 -5.75
C THR A 190 -8.49 22.44 -5.34
N THR A 191 -9.13 21.76 -6.31
CA THR A 191 -9.90 20.55 -6.06
C THR A 191 -9.16 19.34 -6.61
N ALA A 192 -9.09 18.28 -5.81
CA ALA A 192 -8.56 16.98 -6.17
C ALA A 192 -9.57 15.91 -5.73
N GLY A 193 -10.15 15.18 -6.69
CA GLY A 193 -11.28 14.29 -6.40
C GLY A 193 -12.43 15.03 -5.73
N ALA A 194 -12.90 14.54 -4.59
CA ALA A 194 -13.99 15.15 -3.82
C ALA A 194 -13.51 16.21 -2.79
N HIS A 195 -12.21 16.51 -2.72
CA HIS A 195 -11.64 17.33 -1.66
C HIS A 195 -11.03 18.62 -2.18
N ARG A 196 -11.20 19.71 -1.40
CA ARG A 196 -10.33 20.89 -1.52
C ARG A 196 -8.99 20.55 -0.88
N ILE A 197 -7.91 20.90 -1.58
CA ILE A 197 -6.54 20.71 -1.12
C ILE A 197 -5.82 22.06 -0.98
N PHE A 198 -4.91 22.12 -0.05
CA PHE A 198 -4.18 23.33 0.37
C PHE A 198 -2.68 23.07 0.39
N ALA A 199 -1.88 24.11 0.42
CA ALA A 199 -0.45 23.98 0.68
C ALA A 199 -0.21 23.26 2.03
N GLY A 200 0.73 22.34 2.05
CA GLY A 200 0.99 21.45 3.20
C GLY A 200 0.19 20.13 3.21
N ASP A 201 -0.84 19.99 2.36
CA ASP A 201 -1.55 18.71 2.26
C ASP A 201 -0.65 17.60 1.69
N GLU A 202 -0.89 16.37 2.17
CA GLU A 202 -0.30 15.16 1.59
C GLU A 202 -1.24 14.59 0.55
N ILE A 203 -0.73 14.41 -0.66
CA ILE A 203 -1.47 13.92 -1.81
C ILE A 203 -0.82 12.68 -2.42
N ALA A 204 -1.59 11.89 -3.15
CA ALA A 204 -1.10 10.79 -3.97
C ALA A 204 -1.53 10.96 -5.42
N THR A 205 -0.61 10.73 -6.34
CA THR A 205 -0.91 10.62 -7.77
C THR A 205 -1.51 9.26 -8.11
N ARG A 206 -2.52 9.23 -9.00
CA ARG A 206 -3.27 8.02 -9.38
C ARG A 206 -2.99 7.53 -10.80
N HIS A 207 -2.17 8.27 -11.54
CA HIS A 207 -1.83 7.91 -12.91
C HIS A 207 -0.32 8.05 -13.16
N ASN A 208 0.25 7.14 -13.96
CA ASN A 208 1.64 7.25 -14.42
C ASN A 208 1.69 8.23 -15.59
N ASP A 209 2.39 9.35 -15.45
CA ASP A 209 2.65 10.25 -16.56
C ASP A 209 4.15 10.47 -16.74
N ARG A 210 4.68 10.03 -17.88
CA ARG A 210 6.10 10.14 -18.22
C ARG A 210 6.51 11.54 -18.63
N ARG A 211 5.55 12.41 -18.95
CA ARG A 211 5.80 13.82 -19.30
C ARG A 211 6.05 14.65 -18.03
N LEU A 212 5.51 14.18 -16.91
CA LEU A 212 5.71 14.82 -15.60
C LEU A 212 6.97 14.24 -14.96
N VAL A 213 8.00 15.07 -14.89
CA VAL A 213 9.33 14.69 -14.42
C VAL A 213 9.72 15.60 -13.27
N THR A 214 10.26 15.04 -12.20
CA THR A 214 10.79 15.80 -11.07
C THR A 214 12.09 16.51 -11.44
N ASP A 215 12.52 17.45 -10.62
CA ASP A 215 13.83 18.11 -10.68
C ASP A 215 15.02 17.13 -10.67
N ARG A 216 14.79 15.87 -10.20
CA ARG A 216 15.79 14.79 -10.19
C ARG A 216 15.67 13.83 -11.38
N GLY A 217 14.88 14.16 -12.40
CA GLY A 217 14.72 13.34 -13.59
C GLY A 217 13.85 12.08 -13.38
N VAL A 218 13.09 11.98 -12.29
CA VAL A 218 12.22 10.83 -12.01
C VAL A 218 10.80 11.13 -12.49
N THR A 219 10.20 10.22 -13.24
CA THR A 219 8.82 10.37 -13.72
C THR A 219 7.80 10.16 -12.61
N VAL A 220 6.67 10.87 -12.71
CA VAL A 220 5.52 10.70 -11.79
C VAL A 220 4.92 9.31 -11.94
N LYS A 221 4.81 8.63 -10.81
CA LYS A 221 4.25 7.25 -10.73
C LYS A 221 2.92 7.23 -9.99
N ASN A 222 2.08 6.29 -10.37
CA ASN A 222 0.88 5.97 -9.61
C ASN A 222 1.25 5.60 -8.16
N ARG A 223 0.46 6.09 -7.20
CA ARG A 223 0.65 5.93 -5.74
C ARG A 223 1.89 6.62 -5.16
N ALA A 224 2.56 7.47 -5.93
CA ALA A 224 3.60 8.34 -5.39
C ALA A 224 2.95 9.38 -4.46
N VAL A 225 3.62 9.68 -3.35
CA VAL A 225 3.13 10.60 -2.32
C VAL A 225 3.95 11.86 -2.34
N TRP A 226 3.25 12.96 -2.21
CA TRP A 226 3.79 14.30 -2.30
C TRP A 226 3.19 15.18 -1.20
N THR A 227 3.95 16.17 -0.75
CA THR A 227 3.46 17.29 0.04
C THR A 227 3.32 18.49 -0.88
N ILE A 228 2.21 19.18 -0.83
CA ILE A 228 1.97 20.37 -1.64
C ILE A 228 2.77 21.54 -1.07
N ASP A 229 3.66 22.11 -1.86
CA ASP A 229 4.43 23.29 -1.48
C ASP A 229 3.69 24.58 -1.87
N GLN A 230 3.09 24.60 -3.08
CA GLN A 230 2.40 25.78 -3.61
C GLN A 230 1.26 25.39 -4.56
N ILE A 231 0.20 26.20 -4.56
CA ILE A 231 -0.93 26.10 -5.49
C ILE A 231 -1.04 27.38 -6.31
N HIS A 232 -1.12 27.25 -7.63
CA HIS A 232 -1.26 28.36 -8.55
C HIS A 232 -2.74 28.65 -8.90
N PRO A 233 -3.08 29.89 -9.36
CA PRO A 233 -4.45 30.25 -9.70
C PRO A 233 -5.10 29.39 -10.81
N ASN A 234 -4.30 28.80 -11.68
CA ASN A 234 -4.77 27.90 -12.74
C ASN A 234 -4.99 26.44 -12.27
N GLY A 235 -4.96 26.19 -10.96
CA GLY A 235 -5.14 24.87 -10.38
C GLY A 235 -3.92 23.94 -10.44
N SER A 236 -2.82 24.37 -11.09
CA SER A 236 -1.57 23.60 -11.02
C SER A 236 -0.93 23.75 -9.65
N LEU A 237 -0.10 22.80 -9.26
CA LEU A 237 0.59 22.82 -7.98
C LEU A 237 2.04 22.35 -8.10
N VAL A 238 2.87 22.87 -7.19
CA VAL A 238 4.22 22.38 -6.94
C VAL A 238 4.15 21.45 -5.73
N ALA A 239 4.73 20.26 -5.84
CA ALA A 239 4.74 19.30 -4.76
C ALA A 239 6.06 18.55 -4.65
N THR A 240 6.50 18.33 -3.42
CA THR A 240 7.75 17.64 -3.09
C THR A 240 7.48 16.26 -2.52
N GLY A 241 8.22 15.27 -2.98
CA GLY A 241 8.18 13.89 -2.49
C GLY A 241 9.56 13.25 -2.42
N LYS A 242 9.63 11.95 -2.15
CA LYS A 242 10.91 11.22 -2.09
C LYS A 242 11.73 11.31 -3.38
N SER A 243 11.07 11.40 -4.52
CA SER A 243 11.69 11.46 -5.85
C SER A 243 12.09 12.87 -6.30
N GLY A 244 11.94 13.89 -5.46
CA GLY A 244 12.21 15.29 -5.78
C GLY A 244 10.95 16.14 -5.85
N THR A 245 11.02 17.29 -6.48
CA THR A 245 9.94 18.27 -6.65
C THR A 245 9.38 18.20 -8.07
N VAL A 246 8.06 18.33 -8.21
CA VAL A 246 7.37 18.30 -9.50
C VAL A 246 6.28 19.38 -9.56
N THR A 247 6.05 19.93 -10.75
CA THR A 247 4.85 20.73 -11.03
C THR A 247 3.81 19.84 -11.68
N LEU A 248 2.65 19.70 -11.03
CA LEU A 248 1.49 18.95 -11.54
C LEU A 248 0.51 19.93 -12.20
N PRO A 249 0.15 19.76 -13.48
CA PRO A 249 -0.83 20.58 -14.18
C PRO A 249 -2.22 20.48 -13.54
N GLY A 250 -3.04 21.53 -13.67
CA GLY A 250 -4.36 21.59 -13.04
C GLY A 250 -5.34 20.51 -13.51
N ASP A 251 -5.30 20.13 -14.79
CA ASP A 251 -6.07 19.02 -15.35
C ASP A 251 -5.65 17.67 -14.74
N TYR A 252 -4.34 17.43 -14.64
CA TYR A 252 -3.81 16.24 -13.97
C TYR A 252 -4.21 16.21 -12.48
N VAL A 253 -4.18 17.35 -11.80
CA VAL A 253 -4.58 17.46 -10.39
C VAL A 253 -6.05 17.10 -10.21
N ALA A 254 -6.93 17.63 -11.04
CA ALA A 254 -8.36 17.39 -10.95
C ALA A 254 -8.76 15.92 -11.17
N GLU A 255 -8.07 15.23 -12.08
CA GLU A 255 -8.43 13.86 -12.50
C GLU A 255 -7.63 12.76 -11.79
N HIS A 256 -6.40 13.05 -11.35
CA HIS A 256 -5.44 12.03 -10.97
C HIS A 256 -4.75 12.27 -9.63
N VAL A 257 -5.28 13.13 -8.79
CA VAL A 257 -4.75 13.41 -7.46
C VAL A 257 -5.82 13.21 -6.40
N ASP A 258 -5.46 12.56 -5.29
CA ASP A 258 -6.28 12.43 -4.09
C ASP A 258 -5.47 12.79 -2.85
N LEU A 259 -6.16 13.10 -1.74
CA LEU A 259 -5.54 13.15 -0.41
C LEU A 259 -4.91 11.80 -0.04
N ALA A 260 -3.84 11.80 0.72
CA ALA A 260 -3.02 10.62 0.98
C ALA A 260 -2.68 10.35 2.45
N TYR A 261 -3.47 10.86 3.37
CA TYR A 261 -3.32 10.57 4.81
C TYR A 261 -3.73 9.14 5.17
N ALA A 262 -4.88 8.71 4.64
CA ALA A 262 -5.39 7.35 4.75
C ALA A 262 -5.36 6.63 3.39
N ARG A 263 -5.21 5.32 3.42
CA ARG A 263 -5.06 4.48 2.22
C ARG A 263 -5.73 3.14 2.38
N THR A 264 -6.01 2.50 1.27
CA THR A 264 -6.35 1.07 1.30
C THR A 264 -5.13 0.23 1.70
N GLY A 265 -5.36 -0.95 2.26
CA GLY A 265 -4.31 -1.91 2.60
C GLY A 265 -3.37 -2.18 1.42
N MET A 266 -3.92 -2.35 0.21
CA MET A 266 -3.14 -2.49 -1.02
C MET A 266 -2.30 -1.24 -1.34
N GLY A 267 -2.78 -0.05 -1.03
CA GLY A 267 -2.04 1.22 -1.19
C GLY A 267 -0.92 1.40 -0.16
N GLY A 268 -1.00 0.69 0.96
CA GLY A 268 -0.01 0.67 2.04
C GLY A 268 1.01 -0.46 1.95
N GLN A 269 0.83 -1.43 1.05
CA GLN A 269 1.75 -2.56 0.89
C GLN A 269 3.17 -2.09 0.54
N GLY A 270 4.18 -2.82 0.99
CA GLY A 270 5.59 -2.46 0.80
C GLY A 270 6.11 -1.32 1.70
N ARG A 271 5.26 -0.68 2.52
CA ARG A 271 5.69 0.38 3.45
C ARG A 271 5.94 -0.17 4.84
N THR A 272 6.93 0.38 5.52
CA THR A 272 7.21 0.16 6.93
C THR A 272 7.28 1.51 7.63
N VAL A 273 6.58 1.64 8.76
CA VAL A 273 6.46 2.87 9.55
C VAL A 273 6.63 2.57 11.03
N LYS A 274 6.67 3.58 11.90
CA LYS A 274 6.70 3.36 13.35
C LYS A 274 5.34 2.93 13.91
N GLY A 275 4.25 3.48 13.39
CA GLY A 275 2.89 3.14 13.85
C GLY A 275 1.94 2.79 12.71
N GLY A 276 1.36 1.59 12.75
CA GLY A 276 0.26 1.14 11.91
C GLY A 276 -1.08 1.39 12.59
N VAL A 277 -2.02 2.00 11.89
CA VAL A 277 -3.40 2.24 12.35
C VAL A 277 -4.34 1.66 11.31
N LEU A 278 -5.14 0.70 11.69
CA LEU A 278 -6.18 0.11 10.85
C LEU A 278 -7.55 0.60 11.31
N PHE A 279 -8.33 1.20 10.43
CA PHE A 279 -9.79 1.26 10.57
C PHE A 279 -10.41 0.19 9.68
N ALA A 280 -11.28 -0.65 10.26
CA ALA A 280 -11.96 -1.70 9.52
C ALA A 280 -13.42 -1.85 9.97
N ASP A 281 -14.27 -2.24 9.01
CA ASP A 281 -15.67 -2.57 9.23
C ASP A 281 -15.91 -4.08 9.16
N ARG A 282 -17.19 -4.47 9.18
CA ARG A 282 -17.61 -5.89 9.18
C ARG A 282 -17.20 -6.69 7.93
N ALA A 283 -16.90 -6.02 6.83
CA ALA A 283 -16.53 -6.67 5.56
C ALA A 283 -15.03 -6.96 5.44
N THR A 284 -14.28 -6.76 6.52
CA THR A 284 -12.83 -6.96 6.53
C THR A 284 -12.50 -8.45 6.50
N ASP A 285 -11.64 -8.85 5.58
CA ASP A 285 -11.08 -10.19 5.48
C ASP A 285 -9.67 -10.27 6.11
N LEU A 286 -9.11 -11.48 6.17
CA LEU A 286 -7.78 -11.71 6.74
C LEU A 286 -6.70 -10.83 6.08
N ARG A 287 -6.71 -10.64 4.77
CA ARG A 287 -5.69 -9.84 4.07
C ARG A 287 -5.78 -8.36 4.43
N ASN A 288 -7.00 -7.84 4.49
CA ASN A 288 -7.29 -6.48 4.91
C ASN A 288 -7.04 -6.24 6.41
N LEU A 289 -6.91 -7.29 7.21
CA LEU A 289 -6.49 -7.25 8.60
C LEU A 289 -4.96 -7.42 8.73
N TYR A 290 -4.42 -8.51 8.18
CA TYR A 290 -3.02 -8.89 8.33
C TYR A 290 -2.05 -7.85 7.76
N VAL A 291 -2.26 -7.39 6.52
CA VAL A 291 -1.32 -6.45 5.89
C VAL A 291 -1.21 -5.16 6.70
N PRO A 292 -2.31 -4.46 7.09
CA PRO A 292 -2.22 -3.27 7.92
C PRO A 292 -1.59 -3.52 9.30
N MET A 293 -1.98 -4.63 9.96
CA MET A 293 -1.46 -4.98 11.30
C MET A 293 0.03 -5.39 11.29
N THR A 294 0.67 -5.34 10.13
CA THR A 294 2.12 -5.63 9.99
C THR A 294 2.91 -4.46 9.41
N ARG A 295 2.36 -3.24 9.36
CA ARG A 295 3.10 -2.08 8.81
C ARG A 295 3.90 -1.31 9.84
N GLY A 296 3.45 -1.28 11.09
CA GLY A 296 4.15 -0.62 12.19
C GLY A 296 5.28 -1.47 12.76
N THR A 297 6.42 -0.85 13.06
CA THR A 297 7.52 -1.52 13.79
C THR A 297 7.31 -1.48 15.29
N ASN A 298 6.70 -0.41 15.81
CA ASN A 298 6.54 -0.17 17.24
C ASN A 298 5.11 -0.44 17.73
N THR A 299 4.10 -0.09 16.93
CA THR A 299 2.70 -0.32 17.29
C THR A 299 1.85 -0.57 16.05
N ASN A 300 0.90 -1.51 16.16
CA ASN A 300 -0.18 -1.71 15.21
C ASN A 300 -1.48 -1.81 16.00
N GLU A 301 -2.46 -0.96 15.69
CA GLU A 301 -3.73 -0.89 16.38
C GLU A 301 -4.89 -0.96 15.39
N ALA A 302 -5.92 -1.74 15.71
CA ALA A 302 -7.13 -1.92 14.93
C ALA A 302 -8.32 -1.25 15.60
N PHE A 303 -8.99 -0.38 14.87
CA PHE A 303 -10.23 0.31 15.22
C PHE A 303 -11.36 -0.33 14.41
N LEU A 304 -12.11 -1.21 15.06
CA LEU A 304 -13.04 -2.14 14.43
C LEU A 304 -14.48 -1.69 14.65
N ALA A 305 -15.21 -1.45 13.57
CA ALA A 305 -16.63 -1.11 13.66
C ALA A 305 -17.44 -2.33 14.09
N THR A 306 -18.20 -2.18 15.16
CA THR A 306 -19.04 -3.22 15.76
C THR A 306 -20.53 -2.90 15.59
N VAL A 307 -21.40 -3.89 15.69
CA VAL A 307 -22.85 -3.75 15.59
C VAL A 307 -23.53 -4.55 16.72
N GLY A 308 -24.46 -3.91 17.42
CA GLY A 308 -25.17 -4.53 18.53
C GLY A 308 -24.23 -4.82 19.70
N GLU A 309 -24.23 -6.05 20.20
CA GLU A 309 -23.40 -6.52 21.30
C GLU A 309 -22.03 -7.07 20.85
N GLU A 310 -21.73 -7.00 19.57
CA GLU A 310 -20.45 -7.46 18.99
C GLU A 310 -19.27 -6.67 19.60
N THR A 311 -18.21 -7.38 19.96
CA THR A 311 -16.98 -6.77 20.50
C THR A 311 -15.92 -6.59 19.38
N ALA A 312 -14.85 -5.83 19.67
CA ALA A 312 -13.71 -5.74 18.78
C ALA A 312 -13.05 -7.11 18.53
N LEU A 313 -13.01 -7.93 19.59
CA LEU A 313 -12.48 -9.29 19.52
C LEU A 313 -13.29 -10.14 18.52
N ASP A 314 -14.62 -10.10 18.57
CA ASP A 314 -15.49 -10.83 17.65
C ASP A 314 -15.25 -10.44 16.18
N VAL A 315 -15.11 -9.14 15.91
CA VAL A 315 -14.80 -8.63 14.57
C VAL A 315 -13.43 -9.12 14.11
N PHE A 316 -12.43 -9.06 14.98
CA PHE A 316 -11.07 -9.50 14.66
C PHE A 316 -11.01 -11.00 14.39
N VAL A 317 -11.63 -11.84 15.23
CA VAL A 317 -11.71 -13.29 15.07
C VAL A 317 -12.40 -13.66 13.76
N ARG A 318 -13.55 -13.04 13.47
CA ARG A 318 -14.27 -13.27 12.21
C ARG A 318 -13.43 -12.90 10.99
N SER A 319 -12.77 -11.74 11.03
CA SER A 319 -11.93 -11.26 9.93
C SER A 319 -10.70 -12.15 9.72
N THR A 320 -10.13 -12.66 10.82
CA THR A 320 -9.01 -13.63 10.78
C THR A 320 -9.42 -14.95 10.15
N GLY A 321 -10.63 -15.45 10.45
CA GLY A 321 -11.18 -16.67 9.86
C GLY A 321 -11.69 -16.53 8.42
N SER A 322 -11.81 -15.30 7.91
CA SER A 322 -12.30 -15.01 6.56
C SER A 322 -11.16 -15.06 5.54
N ILE A 323 -10.84 -16.25 5.06
CA ILE A 323 -9.94 -16.39 3.91
C ILE A 323 -10.81 -16.26 2.65
N ASN A 324 -10.75 -15.14 1.95
CA ASN A 324 -11.26 -15.08 0.58
C ASN A 324 -10.40 -16.02 -0.28
N PRO A 325 -10.92 -17.13 -0.80
CA PRO A 325 -10.15 -17.98 -1.68
C PRO A 325 -9.70 -17.15 -2.90
N PRO A 326 -8.50 -17.38 -3.44
CA PRO A 326 -8.11 -16.77 -4.70
C PRO A 326 -9.17 -17.13 -5.74
N THR A 327 -9.56 -16.12 -6.55
CA THR A 327 -10.50 -16.35 -7.66
C THR A 327 -10.03 -17.56 -8.47
N PRO A 328 -10.85 -18.58 -8.70
CA PRO A 328 -10.41 -19.81 -9.35
C PRO A 328 -9.71 -19.50 -10.67
N VAL A 329 -8.55 -20.08 -10.87
CA VAL A 329 -7.91 -20.12 -12.17
C VAL A 329 -8.74 -21.10 -13.00
N ASP A 330 -9.51 -20.59 -13.98
CA ASP A 330 -10.16 -21.48 -14.95
C ASP A 330 -9.07 -22.30 -15.64
N THR A 331 -9.05 -23.58 -15.38
CA THR A 331 -8.15 -24.59 -16.00
C THR A 331 -8.72 -25.07 -17.34
N ASN A 332 -9.21 -24.16 -18.19
CA ASN A 332 -9.55 -24.47 -19.58
C ASN A 332 -8.51 -23.93 -20.53
#